data_4aa7898abffbde55ab8fcddf0329f76f
#
_entry.id   4aa7898abffbde55ab8fcddf0329f76f
#
_cell.length_a   1.000
_cell.length_b   1.000
_cell.length_c   1.000
_cell.angle_alpha   90.00
_cell.angle_beta   90.00
_cell.angle_gamma   90.00
#
_symmetry.space_group_name_H-M   'P 1'
#
loop_
_entity.id
_entity.type
_entity.pdbx_description
1 polymer ?
#
loop_
_entity_poly.entity_id
_entity_poly.type
_entity_poly.pdbx_seq_one_letter_code
_entity_poly.pdbx_strand_id
1 'polypeptide(L)'
;METVKIGKVYQHFKGNYYFVENVGLHSETKERMVIYKPLYDRQDSQIWVRPEKMFLEEIPERPDNITGQKHRFELAEEINKNYLG
;
A
#
# COMPACT_ATOMS: atom_id res chain seq x y z
N MET A 1 -2.31 17.16 -0.69
CA MET A 1 -2.66 15.84 -1.26
C MET A 1 -1.54 14.86 -0.96
N GLU A 2 -1.89 13.75 -0.36
CA GLU A 2 -0.90 12.73 -0.02
C GLU A 2 -0.43 11.99 -1.26
N THR A 3 0.85 11.63 -1.23
CA THR A 3 1.45 10.76 -2.24
C THR A 3 2.08 9.56 -1.54
N VAL A 4 2.10 8.43 -2.24
CA VAL A 4 2.70 7.21 -1.72
C VAL A 4 4.22 7.38 -1.67
N LYS A 5 4.82 6.90 -0.58
CA LYS A 5 6.28 6.96 -0.39
C LYS A 5 6.92 5.68 -0.91
N ILE A 6 7.77 5.83 -1.91
CA ILE A 6 8.51 4.72 -2.52
C ILE A 6 9.54 4.17 -1.51
N GLY A 7 9.69 2.85 -1.50
CA GLY A 7 10.67 2.19 -0.63
C GLY A 7 10.23 2.06 0.80
N LYS A 8 8.95 2.18 1.07
CA LYS A 8 8.39 2.09 2.42
C LYS A 8 7.35 0.99 2.52
N VAL A 9 7.12 0.55 3.74
CA VAL A 9 6.12 -0.49 4.05
C VAL A 9 4.81 0.17 4.41
N TYR A 10 3.73 -0.36 3.85
CA TYR A 10 2.35 0.06 4.14
C TYR A 10 1.57 -1.12 4.68
N GLN A 11 0.58 -0.84 5.52
CA GLN A 11 -0.31 -1.86 6.05
C GLN A 11 -1.68 -1.73 5.42
N HIS A 12 -2.20 -2.85 4.92
CA HIS A 12 -3.57 -2.95 4.42
C HIS A 12 -4.52 -3.06 5.61
N PHE A 13 -5.74 -2.53 5.46
CA PHE A 13 -6.71 -2.55 6.56
C PHE A 13 -7.10 -3.96 7.04
N LYS A 14 -6.82 -4.97 6.24
CA LYS A 14 -7.02 -6.37 6.65
C LYS A 14 -5.83 -6.94 7.43
N GLY A 15 -4.81 -6.14 7.68
CA GLY A 15 -3.71 -6.45 8.57
C GLY A 15 -2.37 -6.77 7.94
N ASN A 16 -2.34 -7.17 6.67
CA ASN A 16 -1.10 -7.57 6.02
C ASN A 16 -0.25 -6.37 5.61
N TYR A 17 1.05 -6.60 5.50
CA TYR A 17 2.03 -5.58 5.14
C TYR A 17 2.48 -5.74 3.69
N TYR A 18 2.78 -4.61 3.06
CA TYR A 18 3.21 -4.55 1.67
C TYR A 18 4.34 -3.54 1.52
N PHE A 19 5.24 -3.81 0.59
CA PHE A 19 6.36 -2.93 0.29
C PHE A 19 6.11 -2.21 -1.03
N VAL A 20 6.24 -0.88 -1.03
CA VAL A 20 6.09 -0.07 -2.24
C VAL A 20 7.41 -0.05 -3.00
N GLU A 21 7.43 -0.75 -4.14
CA GLU A 21 8.61 -0.84 -4.98
C GLU A 21 8.83 0.45 -5.78
N ASN A 22 7.76 1.03 -6.30
CA ASN A 22 7.85 2.19 -7.16
C ASN A 22 6.48 2.78 -7.41
N VAL A 23 6.46 3.93 -8.08
CA VAL A 23 5.25 4.54 -8.60
C VAL A 23 5.53 4.86 -10.06
N GLY A 24 4.66 4.39 -10.94
CA GLY A 24 4.76 4.68 -12.38
C GLY A 24 3.55 5.44 -12.86
N LEU A 25 3.55 5.77 -14.14
CA LEU A 25 2.40 6.40 -14.78
C LEU A 25 1.77 5.40 -15.74
N HIS A 26 0.44 5.33 -15.72
CA HIS A 26 -0.30 4.57 -16.72
C HIS A 26 0.00 5.19 -18.09
N SER A 27 0.39 4.38 -19.06
CA SER A 27 0.87 4.90 -20.34
C SER A 27 -0.19 5.70 -21.11
N GLU A 28 -1.47 5.38 -20.92
CA GLU A 28 -2.56 6.05 -21.64
C GLU A 28 -3.20 7.16 -20.82
N THR A 29 -3.56 6.87 -19.57
CA THR A 29 -4.30 7.83 -18.73
C THR A 29 -3.39 8.79 -17.99
N LYS A 30 -2.11 8.45 -17.87
CA LYS A 30 -1.13 9.17 -17.04
C LYS A 30 -1.47 9.17 -15.56
N GLU A 31 -2.35 8.26 -15.15
CA GLU A 31 -2.69 8.07 -13.75
C GLU A 31 -1.49 7.47 -13.00
N ARG A 32 -1.25 7.95 -11.78
CA ARG A 32 -0.18 7.41 -10.95
C ARG A 32 -0.57 6.01 -10.45
N MET A 33 0.33 5.04 -10.67
CA MET A 33 0.13 3.64 -10.33
C MET A 33 1.16 3.21 -9.30
N VAL A 34 0.71 2.67 -8.18
CA VAL A 34 1.59 2.13 -7.14
C VAL A 34 1.96 0.70 -7.52
N ILE A 35 3.25 0.43 -7.50
CA ILE A 35 3.82 -0.91 -7.75
C ILE A 35 4.29 -1.43 -6.40
N TYR A 36 3.68 -2.51 -5.92
CA TYR A 36 3.91 -2.99 -4.57
C TYR A 36 3.84 -4.50 -4.49
N LYS A 37 4.41 -5.06 -3.43
CA LYS A 37 4.43 -6.50 -3.23
C LYS A 37 4.09 -6.84 -1.79
N PRO A 38 3.48 -8.02 -1.56
CA PRO A 38 3.21 -8.48 -0.21
C PRO A 38 4.50 -8.85 0.52
N LEU A 39 4.53 -8.59 1.82
CA LEU A 39 5.63 -8.99 2.69
C LEU A 39 5.28 -10.23 3.51
N TYR A 40 4.18 -10.87 3.19
CA TYR A 40 3.80 -12.15 3.79
C TYR A 40 4.02 -13.26 2.77
N ASP A 41 4.14 -14.47 3.28
CA ASP A 41 4.43 -15.64 2.46
C ASP A 41 3.26 -15.96 1.53
N ARG A 42 3.55 -16.00 0.21
CA ARG A 42 2.57 -16.35 -0.81
C ARG A 42 3.23 -17.22 -1.86
N GLN A 43 2.48 -18.20 -2.35
CA GLN A 43 2.99 -19.10 -3.39
C GLN A 43 3.20 -18.38 -4.72
N ASP A 44 2.34 -17.41 -5.04
CA ASP A 44 2.40 -16.71 -6.32
C ASP A 44 3.38 -15.52 -6.35
N SER A 45 3.80 -15.04 -5.20
CA SER A 45 4.81 -13.97 -5.07
C SER A 45 4.66 -12.84 -6.10
N GLN A 46 3.45 -12.43 -6.39
CA GLN A 46 3.17 -11.46 -7.44
C GLN A 46 3.52 -10.04 -6.99
N ILE A 47 3.99 -9.24 -7.96
CA ILE A 47 4.06 -7.79 -7.81
C ILE A 47 2.73 -7.24 -8.30
N TRP A 48 2.14 -6.34 -7.50
CA TRP A 48 0.80 -5.82 -7.77
C TRP A 48 0.88 -4.37 -8.21
N VAL A 49 -0.12 -3.94 -8.99
CA VAL A 49 -0.23 -2.57 -9.47
C VAL A 49 -1.64 -2.08 -9.13
N ARG A 50 -1.71 -0.89 -8.54
CA ARG A 50 -2.99 -0.29 -8.16
C ARG A 50 -2.91 1.22 -8.34
N PRO A 51 -3.96 1.87 -8.85
CA PRO A 51 -3.98 3.33 -8.90
C PRO A 51 -3.72 3.95 -7.52
N GLU A 52 -2.87 4.97 -7.46
CA GLU A 52 -2.52 5.61 -6.20
C GLU A 52 -3.75 6.12 -5.45
N LYS A 53 -4.74 6.63 -6.17
CA LYS A 53 -6.00 7.09 -5.56
C LYS A 53 -6.69 5.96 -4.81
N MET A 54 -6.71 4.76 -5.38
CA MET A 54 -7.31 3.59 -4.72
C MET A 54 -6.44 3.09 -3.58
N PHE A 55 -5.12 3.17 -3.73
CA PHE A 55 -4.19 2.75 -2.69
C PHE A 55 -4.38 3.57 -1.41
N LEU A 56 -4.58 4.87 -1.57
CA LEU A 56 -4.70 5.82 -0.47
C LEU A 56 -6.15 6.19 -0.12
N GLU A 57 -7.15 5.56 -0.78
CA GLU A 57 -8.54 5.97 -0.57
C GLU A 57 -9.02 5.73 0.86
N GLU A 58 -9.90 6.59 1.31
CA GLU A 58 -10.61 6.37 2.55
C GLU A 58 -11.58 5.21 2.38
N ILE A 59 -11.68 4.38 3.40
CA ILE A 59 -12.59 3.24 3.39
C ILE A 59 -13.68 3.46 4.43
N PRO A 60 -14.91 3.00 4.16
CA PRO A 60 -15.96 3.08 5.16
C PRO A 60 -15.67 2.12 6.30
N GLU A 61 -16.31 2.37 7.43
CA GLU A 61 -16.26 1.42 8.54
C GLU A 61 -16.84 0.08 8.08
N ARG A 62 -16.08 -0.99 8.33
CA ARG A 62 -16.47 -2.32 7.86
C ARG A 62 -15.88 -3.39 8.78
N PRO A 63 -16.57 -4.56 8.89
CA PRO A 63 -16.14 -5.61 9.83
C PRO A 63 -14.75 -6.18 9.56
N ASP A 64 -14.29 -6.18 8.30
CA ASP A 64 -12.98 -6.73 7.96
C ASP A 64 -11.85 -5.71 8.09
N ASN A 65 -12.13 -4.52 8.56
CA ASN A 65 -11.10 -3.53 8.91
C ASN A 65 -10.60 -3.85 10.33
N ILE A 66 -9.64 -4.75 10.42
CA ILE A 66 -9.15 -5.22 11.73
C ILE A 66 -8.14 -4.27 12.34
N THR A 67 -7.58 -3.35 11.57
CA THR A 67 -6.56 -2.41 12.06
C THR A 67 -7.15 -1.10 12.57
N GLY A 68 -8.38 -0.80 12.20
CA GLY A 68 -9.00 0.48 12.52
C GLY A 68 -8.53 1.63 11.63
N GLN A 69 -7.88 1.33 10.51
CA GLN A 69 -7.38 2.34 9.58
C GLN A 69 -8.50 3.11 8.90
N LYS A 70 -8.21 4.34 8.51
CA LYS A 70 -9.13 5.17 7.73
C LYS A 70 -8.95 4.96 6.23
N HIS A 71 -7.76 4.58 5.80
CA HIS A 71 -7.40 4.43 4.40
C HIS A 71 -7.11 2.97 4.08
N ARG A 72 -7.27 2.59 2.81
CA ARG A 72 -7.03 1.22 2.36
C ARG A 72 -5.63 0.74 2.74
N PHE A 73 -4.62 1.57 2.51
CA PHE A 73 -3.25 1.34 2.94
C PHE A 73 -2.77 2.54 3.72
N GLU A 74 -2.06 2.30 4.81
CA GLU A 74 -1.45 3.37 5.62
C GLU A 74 0.00 3.02 5.91
N LEU A 75 0.83 4.05 6.02
CA LEU A 75 2.25 3.88 6.28
C LEU A 75 2.46 3.14 7.61
N ALA A 76 3.22 2.06 7.57
CA ALA A 76 3.55 1.26 8.76
C ALA A 76 4.75 1.89 9.46
N GLU A 77 4.53 2.96 10.19
CA GLU A 77 5.61 3.78 10.76
C GLU A 77 6.59 3.01 11.64
N GLU A 78 6.09 2.13 12.49
CA GLU A 78 6.96 1.35 13.39
C GLU A 78 7.90 0.43 12.62
N ILE A 79 7.38 -0.22 11.57
CA ILE A 79 8.20 -1.12 10.76
C ILE A 79 9.24 -0.32 9.99
N ASN A 80 8.84 0.78 9.37
CA ASN A 80 9.76 1.63 8.61
C ASN A 80 10.85 2.21 9.51
N LYS A 81 10.46 2.66 10.69
CA LYS A 81 11.40 3.21 11.67
C LYS A 81 12.42 2.19 12.12
N ASN A 82 12.00 0.95 12.35
CA ASN A 82 12.87 -0.09 12.92
C ASN A 82 13.74 -0.79 11.87
N TYR A 83 13.29 -0.89 10.63
CA TYR A 83 13.97 -1.69 9.62
C TYR A 83 14.44 -0.93 8.40
N LEU A 84 13.85 0.22 8.11
CA LEU A 84 14.19 0.97 6.91
C LEU A 84 14.78 2.35 7.23
N GLY A 85 15.04 2.58 8.48
CA GLY A 85 15.64 3.82 8.91
C GLY A 85 14.68 4.93 9.11
#